data_5120a77d87e544ddfc64a8c17b263699
#
_entry.id   5120a77d87e544ddfc64a8c17b263699
#
_cell.length_a   1.000
_cell.length_b   1.000
_cell.length_c   1.000
_cell.angle_alpha   90.00
_cell.angle_beta   90.00
_cell.angle_gamma   90.00
#
_symmetry.space_group_name_H-M   'P 1'
#
loop_
_entity.id
_entity.type
_entity.pdbx_description
1 polymer ?
#
loop_
_entity_poly.entity_id
_entity_poly.type
_entity_poly.pdbx_seq_one_letter_code
_entity_poly.pdbx_strand_id
1 'polypeptide(L)'
;VYWVGFPLAIALAVPMLPAGARGLRDAGLVRTNFRGTALAFPLGAILATVSLVALAPLAVLNDRLSLDLLSPDLRRWLPYLLGIAFLGFLDDALGQGEAAATPRGWRGHWGALREGRLSTGAIKAIGAVALGAYVVSGQGLATGRYIADVVLLVLTTNLFNLLDLRPGRVEKALALLGAALCLFAWTLAPIELLGIFAGPALVGAWLTLGERAMLGDTGSNLIGAIAGVWLLTVLSQDARLIALGIVLVLTVYGELRSISATIERVPPLRWLDSIGRA
;
A
#
# COMPACT_ATOMS: atom_id res chain seq x y z
N VAL A 1 -3.13 24.40 -4.84
CA VAL A 1 -4.29 23.97 -4.01
C VAL A 1 -4.44 22.46 -4.04
N TYR A 2 -3.32 21.73 -4.17
CA TYR A 2 -3.30 20.26 -4.40
C TYR A 2 -3.83 19.42 -3.23
N TRP A 3 -3.90 19.97 -2.02
CA TRP A 3 -4.40 19.26 -0.83
C TRP A 3 -5.91 18.98 -0.86
N VAL A 4 -6.70 19.61 -1.78
CA VAL A 4 -8.16 19.46 -1.87
C VAL A 4 -8.57 18.00 -2.13
N GLY A 5 -7.74 17.23 -2.81
CA GLY A 5 -7.99 15.81 -3.05
C GLY A 5 -8.13 14.98 -1.76
N PHE A 6 -7.42 15.35 -0.70
CA PHE A 6 -7.44 14.62 0.57
C PHE A 6 -8.79 14.71 1.29
N PRO A 7 -9.36 15.88 1.62
CA PRO A 7 -10.66 15.97 2.27
C PRO A 7 -11.80 15.45 1.38
N LEU A 8 -11.74 15.64 0.07
CA LEU A 8 -12.74 15.08 -0.84
C LEU A 8 -12.73 13.54 -0.78
N ALA A 9 -11.56 12.93 -0.84
CA ALA A 9 -11.43 11.48 -0.79
C ALA A 9 -11.89 10.91 0.58
N ILE A 10 -11.62 11.62 1.68
CA ILE A 10 -12.17 11.26 3.02
C ILE A 10 -13.70 11.35 3.00
N ALA A 11 -14.26 12.44 2.50
CA ALA A 11 -15.72 12.65 2.47
C ALA A 11 -16.42 11.54 1.67
N LEU A 12 -15.83 11.07 0.58
CA LEU A 12 -16.34 9.94 -0.20
C LEU A 12 -16.08 8.59 0.49
N ALA A 13 -14.94 8.43 1.14
CA ALA A 13 -14.57 7.18 1.82
C ALA A 13 -15.51 6.85 2.99
N VAL A 14 -15.92 7.85 3.77
CA VAL A 14 -16.79 7.65 4.95
C VAL A 14 -18.07 6.89 4.61
N PRO A 15 -18.88 7.21 3.59
CA PRO A 15 -20.04 6.41 3.21
C PRO A 15 -19.71 5.20 2.35
N MET A 16 -18.72 5.29 1.43
CA MET A 16 -18.47 4.26 0.43
C MET A 16 -17.76 3.03 1.00
N LEU A 17 -16.81 3.19 1.92
CA LEU A 17 -16.08 2.04 2.46
C LEU A 17 -16.98 1.10 3.27
N PRO A 18 -17.85 1.57 4.21
CA PRO A 18 -18.77 0.67 4.90
C PRO A 18 -19.79 0.03 3.96
N ALA A 19 -20.28 0.78 2.96
CA ALA A 19 -21.20 0.25 1.96
C ALA A 19 -20.54 -0.83 1.11
N GLY A 20 -19.30 -0.58 0.62
CA GLY A 20 -18.52 -1.56 -0.12
C GLY A 20 -18.20 -2.81 0.70
N ALA A 21 -17.83 -2.65 1.98
CA ALA A 21 -17.58 -3.78 2.88
C ALA A 21 -18.85 -4.65 3.09
N ARG A 22 -20.04 -4.04 3.16
CA ARG A 22 -21.30 -4.78 3.16
C ARG A 22 -21.50 -5.52 1.84
N GLY A 23 -21.34 -4.84 0.70
CA GLY A 23 -21.46 -5.45 -0.62
C GLY A 23 -20.51 -6.64 -0.83
N LEU A 24 -19.26 -6.54 -0.38
CA LEU A 24 -18.33 -7.67 -0.39
C LEU A 24 -18.86 -8.86 0.42
N ARG A 25 -19.37 -8.60 1.61
CA ARG A 25 -19.95 -9.64 2.49
C ARG A 25 -21.17 -10.29 1.87
N ASP A 26 -22.09 -9.48 1.33
CA ASP A 26 -23.31 -9.94 0.69
C ASP A 26 -23.03 -10.78 -0.57
N ALA A 27 -21.94 -10.46 -1.27
CA ALA A 27 -21.42 -11.25 -2.40
C ALA A 27 -20.63 -12.51 -1.98
N GLY A 28 -20.53 -12.80 -0.67
CA GLY A 28 -19.75 -13.93 -0.17
C GLY A 28 -18.23 -13.73 -0.21
N LEU A 29 -17.75 -12.52 -0.54
CA LEU A 29 -16.33 -12.19 -0.56
C LEU A 29 -15.86 -11.91 0.87
N VAL A 30 -15.52 -12.98 1.56
CA VAL A 30 -15.07 -12.96 2.95
C VAL A 30 -13.81 -13.81 3.15
N ARG A 31 -12.99 -13.43 4.14
CA ARG A 31 -11.82 -14.19 4.56
C ARG A 31 -11.77 -14.28 6.08
N THR A 32 -11.33 -15.44 6.57
CA THR A 32 -11.21 -15.67 8.03
C THR A 32 -9.95 -14.98 8.56
N ASN A 33 -10.11 -14.14 9.60
CA ASN A 33 -9.00 -13.49 10.27
C ASN A 33 -8.28 -14.45 11.25
N PHE A 34 -7.24 -13.94 11.93
CA PHE A 34 -6.46 -14.71 12.91
C PHE A 34 -7.25 -15.17 14.16
N ARG A 35 -8.45 -14.61 14.39
CA ARG A 35 -9.38 -15.01 15.47
C ARG A 35 -10.46 -15.99 15.00
N GLY A 36 -10.45 -16.40 13.73
CA GLY A 36 -11.47 -17.28 13.16
C GLY A 36 -12.75 -16.56 12.70
N THR A 37 -12.77 -15.22 12.69
CA THR A 37 -13.94 -14.44 12.27
C THR A 37 -13.89 -14.18 10.77
N ALA A 38 -15.00 -14.44 10.06
CA ALA A 38 -15.15 -14.12 8.64
C ALA A 38 -15.40 -12.63 8.45
N LEU A 39 -14.51 -11.94 7.73
CA LEU A 39 -14.52 -10.50 7.48
C LEU A 39 -14.63 -10.22 5.99
N ALA A 40 -15.24 -9.08 5.62
CA ALA A 40 -15.30 -8.61 4.23
C ALA A 40 -13.88 -8.50 3.64
N PHE A 41 -13.67 -8.95 2.39
CA PHE A 41 -12.36 -9.08 1.77
C PHE A 41 -12.46 -9.04 0.23
N PRO A 42 -11.55 -8.39 -0.51
CA PRO A 42 -10.51 -7.49 -0.03
C PRO A 42 -10.99 -6.03 0.05
N LEU A 43 -10.84 -5.37 1.20
CA LEU A 43 -11.20 -3.95 1.35
C LEU A 43 -10.37 -3.04 0.44
N GLY A 44 -9.15 -3.44 0.12
CA GLY A 44 -8.25 -2.69 -0.77
C GLY A 44 -8.85 -2.37 -2.14
N ALA A 45 -9.69 -3.26 -2.68
CA ALA A 45 -10.39 -2.99 -3.94
C ALA A 45 -11.36 -1.80 -3.82
N ILE A 46 -12.06 -1.69 -2.68
CA ILE A 46 -12.96 -0.56 -2.43
C ILE A 46 -12.15 0.73 -2.17
N LEU A 47 -11.00 0.64 -1.45
CA LEU A 47 -10.09 1.78 -1.26
C LEU A 47 -9.64 2.36 -2.59
N ALA A 48 -9.14 1.51 -3.50
CA ALA A 48 -8.71 1.93 -4.84
C ALA A 48 -9.87 2.57 -5.64
N THR A 49 -11.06 1.97 -5.57
CA THR A 49 -12.26 2.49 -6.24
C THR A 49 -12.64 3.88 -5.70
N VAL A 50 -12.66 4.07 -4.40
CA VAL A 50 -12.97 5.38 -3.78
C VAL A 50 -11.95 6.43 -4.22
N SER A 51 -10.66 6.09 -4.26
CA SER A 51 -9.62 7.00 -4.74
C SER A 51 -9.83 7.40 -6.20
N LEU A 52 -10.21 6.46 -7.06
CA LEU A 52 -10.53 6.75 -8.48
C LEU A 52 -11.80 7.61 -8.63
N VAL A 53 -12.83 7.34 -7.83
CA VAL A 53 -14.07 8.15 -7.82
C VAL A 53 -13.77 9.57 -7.36
N ALA A 54 -12.87 9.77 -6.40
CA ALA A 54 -12.44 11.09 -5.95
C ALA A 54 -11.54 11.79 -6.99
N LEU A 55 -10.71 11.04 -7.70
CA LEU A 55 -9.79 11.56 -8.71
C LEU A 55 -10.53 12.10 -9.93
N ALA A 56 -11.57 11.42 -10.40
CA ALA A 56 -12.24 11.73 -11.65
C ALA A 56 -12.79 13.17 -11.73
N PRO A 57 -13.60 13.68 -10.77
CA PRO A 57 -14.09 15.05 -10.82
C PRO A 57 -12.95 16.08 -10.73
N LEU A 58 -11.92 15.83 -9.92
CA LEU A 58 -10.78 16.75 -9.82
C LEU A 58 -9.98 16.80 -11.12
N ALA A 59 -9.80 15.68 -11.81
CA ALA A 59 -9.13 15.65 -13.09
C ALA A 59 -9.92 16.41 -14.17
N VAL A 60 -11.25 16.25 -14.19
CA VAL A 60 -12.14 17.00 -15.12
C VAL A 60 -12.11 18.49 -14.83
N LEU A 61 -12.23 18.90 -13.57
CA LEU A 61 -12.19 20.32 -13.18
C LEU A 61 -10.82 20.94 -13.46
N ASN A 62 -9.74 20.19 -13.21
CA ASN A 62 -8.38 20.63 -13.51
C ASN A 62 -8.17 20.87 -15.01
N ASP A 63 -8.69 19.97 -15.86
CA ASP A 63 -8.57 20.06 -17.30
C ASP A 63 -9.48 21.16 -17.89
N ARG A 64 -10.76 21.18 -17.50
CA ARG A 64 -11.78 22.06 -18.09
C ARG A 64 -11.77 23.49 -17.57
N LEU A 65 -11.39 23.67 -16.31
CA LEU A 65 -11.43 24.98 -15.65
C LEU A 65 -10.03 25.50 -15.28
N SER A 66 -8.96 24.79 -15.59
CA SER A 66 -7.57 25.13 -15.27
C SER A 66 -7.36 25.48 -13.79
N LEU A 67 -7.96 24.67 -12.88
CA LEU A 67 -8.01 24.94 -11.44
C LEU A 67 -6.87 24.27 -10.69
N ASP A 68 -5.73 24.02 -11.11
CA ASP A 68 -4.57 23.45 -10.39
C ASP A 68 -4.92 22.64 -9.10
N LEU A 69 -5.85 21.68 -9.22
CA LEU A 69 -6.37 20.89 -8.10
C LEU A 69 -5.58 19.59 -7.86
N LEU A 70 -4.82 19.15 -8.85
CA LEU A 70 -4.03 17.92 -8.82
C LEU A 70 -2.56 18.24 -9.06
N SER A 71 -1.69 17.66 -8.25
CA SER A 71 -0.25 17.75 -8.47
C SER A 71 0.12 17.22 -9.86
N PRO A 72 0.95 17.96 -10.63
CA PRO A 72 1.44 17.50 -11.93
C PRO A 72 2.15 16.14 -11.86
N ASP A 73 2.82 15.86 -10.76
CA ASP A 73 3.55 14.60 -10.55
C ASP A 73 2.62 13.40 -10.31
N LEU A 74 1.35 13.63 -9.95
CA LEU A 74 0.41 12.53 -9.69
C LEU A 74 0.28 11.60 -10.90
N ARG A 75 0.21 12.16 -12.11
CA ARG A 75 0.09 11.37 -13.36
C ARG A 75 1.23 10.37 -13.55
N ARG A 76 2.43 10.72 -13.10
CA ARG A 76 3.60 9.84 -13.15
C ARG A 76 3.42 8.61 -12.28
N TRP A 77 2.87 8.78 -11.07
CA TRP A 77 2.79 7.72 -10.07
C TRP A 77 1.54 6.85 -10.19
N LEU A 78 0.50 7.31 -10.90
CA LEU A 78 -0.74 6.54 -11.10
C LEU A 78 -0.51 5.13 -11.65
N PRO A 79 0.33 4.90 -12.69
CA PRO A 79 0.57 3.54 -13.18
C PRO A 79 1.12 2.60 -12.12
N TYR A 80 1.99 3.10 -11.23
CA TYR A 80 2.51 2.29 -10.13
C TYR A 80 1.43 1.99 -9.10
N LEU A 81 0.72 3.01 -8.61
CA LEU A 81 -0.31 2.85 -7.58
C LEU A 81 -1.41 1.87 -8.03
N LEU A 82 -1.95 2.09 -9.22
CA LEU A 82 -3.04 1.26 -9.75
C LEU A 82 -2.55 -0.11 -10.21
N GLY A 83 -1.37 -0.19 -10.81
CA GLY A 83 -0.76 -1.45 -11.21
C GLY A 83 -0.43 -2.34 -10.02
N ILE A 84 0.12 -1.78 -8.93
CA ILE A 84 0.37 -2.51 -7.68
C ILE A 84 -0.94 -2.96 -7.02
N ALA A 85 -1.97 -2.10 -6.97
CA ALA A 85 -3.28 -2.49 -6.46
C ALA A 85 -3.88 -3.65 -7.29
N PHE A 86 -3.75 -3.59 -8.63
CA PHE A 86 -4.21 -4.65 -9.51
C PHE A 86 -3.45 -5.96 -9.31
N LEU A 87 -2.12 -5.92 -9.18
CA LEU A 87 -1.30 -7.11 -8.89
C LEU A 87 -1.67 -7.73 -7.53
N GLY A 88 -1.94 -6.89 -6.53
CA GLY A 88 -2.46 -7.34 -5.23
C GLY A 88 -3.85 -7.97 -5.35
N PHE A 89 -4.72 -7.39 -6.17
CA PHE A 89 -6.05 -7.95 -6.42
C PHE A 89 -5.99 -9.31 -7.14
N LEU A 90 -5.07 -9.50 -8.07
CA LEU A 90 -4.84 -10.81 -8.69
C LEU A 90 -4.41 -11.85 -7.65
N ASP A 91 -3.53 -11.47 -6.73
CA ASP A 91 -3.10 -12.36 -5.65
C ASP A 91 -4.26 -12.68 -4.67
N ASP A 92 -5.07 -11.70 -4.32
CA ASP A 92 -6.27 -11.88 -3.49
C ASP A 92 -7.32 -12.79 -4.15
N ALA A 93 -7.51 -12.66 -5.48
CA ALA A 93 -8.52 -13.40 -6.23
C ALA A 93 -8.07 -14.83 -6.59
N LEU A 94 -6.81 -15.00 -6.98
CA LEU A 94 -6.29 -16.25 -7.51
C LEU A 94 -5.53 -17.10 -6.48
N GLY A 95 -4.92 -16.44 -5.48
CA GLY A 95 -4.09 -17.10 -4.47
C GLY A 95 -4.86 -18.05 -3.53
N GLN A 96 -6.18 -18.06 -3.57
CA GLN A 96 -7.00 -18.95 -2.73
C GLN A 96 -6.88 -20.44 -3.13
N GLY A 97 -6.61 -20.74 -4.41
CA GLY A 97 -6.45 -22.11 -4.91
C GLY A 97 -5.05 -22.68 -4.69
N GLU A 98 -4.03 -21.86 -4.65
CA GLU A 98 -2.63 -22.26 -4.52
C GLU A 98 -2.16 -22.37 -3.05
N ALA A 99 -2.90 -21.80 -2.11
CA ALA A 99 -2.49 -21.68 -0.69
C ALA A 99 -2.30 -23.05 0.00
N ALA A 100 -2.83 -24.12 -0.53
CA ALA A 100 -2.69 -25.47 0.01
C ALA A 100 -1.49 -26.27 -0.57
N ALA A 101 -0.91 -25.84 -1.69
CA ALA A 101 0.05 -26.67 -2.44
C ALA A 101 1.45 -26.05 -2.59
N THR A 102 1.64 -24.73 -2.35
CA THR A 102 2.93 -24.08 -2.60
C THR A 102 3.61 -23.67 -1.32
N PRO A 103 4.88 -24.06 -1.06
CA PRO A 103 5.66 -23.56 0.07
C PRO A 103 5.75 -22.03 0.02
N ARG A 104 5.41 -21.36 1.14
CA ARG A 104 5.48 -19.90 1.27
C ARG A 104 6.92 -19.40 1.25
N GLY A 105 7.14 -18.19 0.73
CA GLY A 105 8.43 -17.52 0.69
C GLY A 105 9.26 -17.80 -0.56
N TRP A 106 10.43 -17.17 -0.65
CA TRP A 106 11.33 -17.18 -1.82
C TRP A 106 11.66 -18.59 -2.37
N ARG A 107 11.82 -19.57 -1.47
CA ARG A 107 12.14 -20.95 -1.86
C ARG A 107 11.00 -21.63 -2.62
N GLY A 108 9.74 -21.35 -2.26
CA GLY A 108 8.57 -21.89 -2.95
C GLY A 108 8.41 -21.29 -4.35
N HIS A 109 8.63 -19.98 -4.50
CA HIS A 109 8.56 -19.30 -5.79
C HIS A 109 9.65 -19.78 -6.76
N TRP A 110 10.90 -20.02 -6.28
CA TRP A 110 11.96 -20.63 -7.09
C TRP A 110 11.64 -22.05 -7.53
N GLY A 111 11.00 -22.86 -6.67
CA GLY A 111 10.56 -24.22 -7.02
C GLY A 111 9.54 -24.20 -8.16
N ALA A 112 8.49 -23.38 -8.04
CA ALA A 112 7.45 -23.22 -9.06
C ALA A 112 8.03 -22.74 -10.41
N LEU A 113 8.95 -21.78 -10.37
CA LEU A 113 9.60 -21.24 -11.57
C LEU A 113 10.43 -22.32 -12.31
N ARG A 114 11.15 -23.18 -11.58
CA ARG A 114 11.90 -24.33 -12.17
C ARG A 114 10.98 -25.35 -12.83
N GLU A 115 9.74 -25.45 -12.37
CA GLU A 115 8.71 -26.32 -12.95
C GLU A 115 7.94 -25.65 -14.11
N GLY A 116 8.37 -24.44 -14.55
CA GLY A 116 7.71 -23.67 -15.62
C GLY A 116 6.37 -23.06 -15.20
N ARG A 117 6.08 -22.97 -13.90
CA ARG A 117 4.86 -22.37 -13.35
C ARG A 117 5.19 -21.01 -12.73
N LEU A 118 4.47 -19.97 -13.12
CA LEU A 118 4.53 -18.65 -12.49
C LEU A 118 3.49 -18.63 -11.35
N SER A 119 3.98 -18.56 -10.10
CA SER A 119 3.09 -18.32 -8.96
C SER A 119 2.59 -16.86 -8.98
N THR A 120 1.44 -16.60 -8.35
CA THR A 120 0.87 -15.24 -8.20
C THR A 120 1.87 -14.29 -7.54
N GLY A 121 2.62 -14.75 -6.54
CA GLY A 121 3.69 -13.99 -5.90
C GLY A 121 4.85 -13.64 -6.84
N ALA A 122 5.24 -14.55 -7.77
CA ALA A 122 6.27 -14.24 -8.76
C ALA A 122 5.78 -13.20 -9.78
N ILE A 123 4.54 -13.32 -10.26
CA ILE A 123 3.91 -12.32 -11.14
C ILE A 123 3.88 -10.96 -10.45
N LYS A 124 3.48 -10.92 -9.17
CA LYS A 124 3.46 -9.70 -8.35
C LYS A 124 4.85 -9.06 -8.24
N ALA A 125 5.87 -9.85 -7.93
CA ALA A 125 7.24 -9.34 -7.79
C ALA A 125 7.79 -8.79 -9.12
N ILE A 126 7.66 -9.53 -10.22
CA ILE A 126 8.12 -9.11 -11.55
C ILE A 126 7.35 -7.85 -11.99
N GLY A 127 6.03 -7.85 -11.83
CA GLY A 127 5.19 -6.70 -12.18
C GLY A 127 5.53 -5.45 -11.35
N ALA A 128 5.78 -5.60 -10.05
CA ALA A 128 6.17 -4.49 -9.19
C ALA A 128 7.52 -3.87 -9.62
N VAL A 129 8.51 -4.70 -9.97
CA VAL A 129 9.80 -4.23 -10.48
C VAL A 129 9.61 -3.52 -11.83
N ALA A 130 8.84 -4.10 -12.75
CA ALA A 130 8.59 -3.50 -14.07
C ALA A 130 7.87 -2.15 -13.95
N LEU A 131 6.83 -2.07 -13.13
CA LEU A 131 6.10 -0.82 -12.86
C LEU A 131 6.99 0.22 -12.17
N GLY A 132 7.77 -0.20 -11.16
CA GLY A 132 8.73 0.68 -10.48
C GLY A 132 9.78 1.23 -11.43
N ALA A 133 10.37 0.37 -12.27
CA ALA A 133 11.32 0.78 -13.29
C ALA A 133 10.69 1.78 -14.27
N TYR A 134 9.46 1.55 -14.71
CA TYR A 134 8.74 2.44 -15.62
C TYR A 134 8.53 3.83 -15.00
N VAL A 135 7.98 3.92 -13.76
CA VAL A 135 7.66 5.23 -13.17
C VAL A 135 8.87 6.02 -12.69
N VAL A 136 9.98 5.35 -12.37
CA VAL A 136 11.26 6.00 -12.01
C VAL A 136 12.03 6.41 -13.24
N SER A 137 11.76 5.83 -14.41
CA SER A 137 12.44 6.20 -15.68
C SER A 137 12.19 7.68 -16.03
N GLY A 138 13.09 8.26 -16.81
CA GLY A 138 12.95 9.65 -17.29
C GLY A 138 13.24 10.74 -16.26
N GLN A 139 13.73 10.40 -15.06
CA GLN A 139 14.09 11.39 -14.03
C GLN A 139 15.54 11.92 -14.17
N GLY A 140 16.29 11.50 -15.19
CA GLY A 140 17.67 11.94 -15.39
C GLY A 140 18.65 11.46 -14.31
N LEU A 141 18.31 10.41 -13.58
CA LEU A 141 19.14 9.85 -12.51
C LEU A 141 20.33 9.05 -13.08
N ALA A 142 21.47 9.12 -12.40
CA ALA A 142 22.55 8.17 -12.64
C ALA A 142 22.09 6.74 -12.38
N THR A 143 22.60 5.76 -13.12
CA THR A 143 22.15 4.35 -13.09
C THR A 143 22.05 3.78 -11.67
N GLY A 144 23.05 4.03 -10.82
CA GLY A 144 23.03 3.54 -9.43
C GLY A 144 21.89 4.13 -8.60
N ARG A 145 21.57 5.41 -8.77
CA ARG A 145 20.45 6.08 -8.08
C ARG A 145 19.10 5.62 -8.61
N TYR A 146 18.99 5.45 -9.93
CA TYR A 146 17.80 4.88 -10.54
C TYR A 146 17.47 3.49 -9.98
N ILE A 147 18.48 2.59 -9.92
CA ILE A 147 18.29 1.25 -9.36
C ILE A 147 17.90 1.33 -7.88
N ALA A 148 18.56 2.19 -7.10
CA ALA A 148 18.26 2.38 -5.68
C ALA A 148 16.82 2.86 -5.46
N ASP A 149 16.34 3.81 -6.25
CA ASP A 149 14.97 4.34 -6.15
C ASP A 149 13.93 3.28 -6.55
N VAL A 150 14.17 2.48 -7.59
CA VAL A 150 13.30 1.34 -7.96
C VAL A 150 13.25 0.32 -6.83
N VAL A 151 14.41 -0.06 -6.27
CA VAL A 151 14.48 -1.03 -5.17
C VAL A 151 13.79 -0.50 -3.91
N LEU A 152 14.02 0.78 -3.55
CA LEU A 152 13.33 1.41 -2.42
C LEU A 152 11.81 1.35 -2.58
N LEU A 153 11.30 1.71 -3.76
CA LEU A 153 9.87 1.71 -4.06
C LEU A 153 9.26 0.31 -3.91
N VAL A 154 9.88 -0.70 -4.52
CA VAL A 154 9.39 -2.08 -4.49
C VAL A 154 9.50 -2.70 -3.10
N LEU A 155 10.63 -2.51 -2.40
CA LEU A 155 10.80 -3.04 -1.05
C LEU A 155 9.88 -2.37 -0.04
N THR A 156 9.60 -1.07 -0.17
CA THR A 156 8.63 -0.38 0.70
C THR A 156 7.24 -0.98 0.49
N THR A 157 6.83 -1.21 -0.76
CA THR A 157 5.56 -1.88 -1.06
C THR A 157 5.49 -3.27 -0.42
N ASN A 158 6.54 -4.07 -0.55
CA ASN A 158 6.61 -5.40 0.07
C ASN A 158 6.62 -5.34 1.61
N LEU A 159 7.34 -4.39 2.21
CA LEU A 159 7.39 -4.22 3.66
C LEU A 159 5.99 -3.94 4.25
N PHE A 160 5.22 -3.08 3.61
CA PHE A 160 3.85 -2.80 4.05
C PHE A 160 2.95 -4.03 3.93
N ASN A 161 3.12 -4.85 2.90
CA ASN A 161 2.43 -6.14 2.79
C ASN A 161 2.84 -7.10 3.92
N LEU A 162 4.12 -7.16 4.29
CA LEU A 162 4.59 -7.95 5.43
C LEU A 162 4.03 -7.46 6.79
N LEU A 163 3.62 -6.19 6.89
CA LEU A 163 2.99 -5.64 8.09
C LEU A 163 1.50 -6.05 8.21
N ASP A 164 0.81 -6.44 7.13
CA ASP A 164 -0.62 -6.76 7.11
C ASP A 164 -0.95 -8.11 7.76
N LEU A 165 -0.40 -8.34 8.96
CA LEU A 165 -0.63 -9.53 9.77
C LEU A 165 -1.59 -9.29 10.93
N ARG A 166 -1.92 -8.06 11.21
CA ARG A 166 -2.81 -7.65 12.31
C ARG A 166 -3.63 -6.41 11.91
N PRO A 167 -4.87 -6.30 12.40
CA PRO A 167 -5.78 -5.21 12.05
C PRO A 167 -5.20 -3.81 12.26
N GLY A 168 -5.29 -2.93 11.27
CA GLY A 168 -4.93 -1.52 11.36
C GLY A 168 -3.42 -1.22 11.41
N ARG A 169 -2.53 -2.23 11.36
CA ARG A 169 -1.09 -2.02 11.46
C ARG A 169 -0.52 -1.28 10.26
N VAL A 170 -0.98 -1.62 9.07
CA VAL A 170 -0.54 -1.02 7.80
C VAL A 170 -0.94 0.45 7.74
N GLU A 171 -2.17 0.77 8.10
CA GLU A 171 -2.69 2.13 8.11
C GLU A 171 -2.02 3.01 9.16
N LYS A 172 -1.72 2.44 10.34
CA LYS A 172 -0.94 3.13 11.38
C LYS A 172 0.48 3.43 10.90
N ALA A 173 1.13 2.47 10.22
CA ALA A 173 2.46 2.68 9.64
C ALA A 173 2.43 3.79 8.60
N LEU A 174 1.41 3.84 7.73
CA LEU A 174 1.21 4.92 6.77
C LEU A 174 1.03 6.27 7.46
N ALA A 175 0.15 6.34 8.47
CA ALA A 175 -0.12 7.57 9.22
C ALA A 175 1.15 8.11 9.91
N LEU A 176 1.90 7.22 10.55
CA LEU A 176 3.16 7.59 11.23
C LEU A 176 4.22 8.06 10.23
N LEU A 177 4.39 7.36 9.10
CA LEU A 177 5.32 7.77 8.05
C LEU A 177 4.92 9.12 7.45
N GLY A 178 3.65 9.29 7.10
CA GLY A 178 3.14 10.55 6.54
C GLY A 178 3.33 11.72 7.51
N ALA A 179 2.98 11.53 8.79
CA ALA A 179 3.21 12.54 9.83
C ALA A 179 4.69 12.86 10.01
N ALA A 180 5.56 11.84 10.04
CA ALA A 180 7.01 12.04 10.16
C ALA A 180 7.56 12.84 8.96
N LEU A 181 7.19 12.48 7.73
CA LEU A 181 7.62 13.19 6.53
C LEU A 181 7.14 14.64 6.52
N CYS A 182 5.88 14.89 6.89
CA CYS A 182 5.34 16.26 6.99
C CYS A 182 6.08 17.10 8.04
N LEU A 183 6.36 16.52 9.20
CA LEU A 183 7.00 17.24 10.31
C LEU A 183 8.49 17.48 10.06
N PHE A 184 9.24 16.47 9.61
CA PHE A 184 10.69 16.61 9.42
C PHE A 184 11.06 17.40 8.17
N ALA A 185 10.29 17.31 7.10
CA ALA A 185 10.53 18.08 5.88
C ALA A 185 9.77 19.41 5.85
N TRP A 186 8.97 19.74 6.89
CA TRP A 186 8.13 20.94 6.96
C TRP A 186 7.31 21.16 5.69
N THR A 187 6.65 20.10 5.21
CA THR A 187 5.92 20.09 3.95
C THR A 187 4.60 19.35 4.05
N LEU A 188 3.62 19.73 3.23
CA LEU A 188 2.40 18.96 3.02
C LEU A 188 2.46 18.11 1.73
N ALA A 189 3.63 18.00 1.11
CA ALA A 189 3.81 17.26 -0.13
C ALA A 189 3.22 15.84 -0.12
N PRO A 190 3.30 15.04 0.97
CA PRO A 190 2.61 13.75 1.03
C PRO A 190 1.11 13.86 0.79
N ILE A 191 0.45 14.85 1.41
CA ILE A 191 -0.99 15.07 1.29
C ILE A 191 -1.33 15.66 -0.07
N GLU A 192 -0.55 16.61 -0.55
CA GLU A 192 -0.76 17.28 -1.84
C GLU A 192 -0.60 16.32 -3.02
N LEU A 193 0.34 15.38 -2.96
CA LEU A 193 0.59 14.44 -4.04
C LEU A 193 -0.38 13.26 -4.01
N LEU A 194 -0.50 12.58 -2.88
CA LEU A 194 -1.22 11.31 -2.77
C LEU A 194 -2.32 11.30 -1.71
N GLY A 195 -2.73 12.45 -1.19
CA GLY A 195 -3.81 12.54 -0.21
C GLY A 195 -5.11 11.89 -0.70
N ILE A 196 -5.36 11.93 -2.00
CA ILE A 196 -6.51 11.31 -2.65
C ILE A 196 -6.53 9.77 -2.50
N PHE A 197 -5.37 9.14 -2.32
CA PHE A 197 -5.23 7.70 -2.03
C PHE A 197 -5.05 7.45 -0.54
N ALA A 198 -4.30 8.29 0.15
CA ALA A 198 -4.05 8.16 1.58
C ALA A 198 -5.31 8.40 2.43
N GLY A 199 -6.19 9.32 2.02
CA GLY A 199 -7.44 9.60 2.72
C GLY A 199 -8.33 8.36 2.90
N PRO A 200 -8.72 7.67 1.82
CA PRO A 200 -9.45 6.41 1.90
C PRO A 200 -8.74 5.35 2.74
N ALA A 201 -7.42 5.22 2.63
CA ALA A 201 -6.65 4.27 3.44
C ALA A 201 -6.78 4.57 4.95
N LEU A 202 -6.67 5.83 5.35
CA LEU A 202 -6.84 6.23 6.76
C LEU A 202 -8.28 6.03 7.27
N VAL A 203 -9.30 6.30 6.44
CA VAL A 203 -10.70 6.00 6.79
C VAL A 203 -10.92 4.49 6.89
N GLY A 204 -10.28 3.70 6.00
CA GLY A 204 -10.30 2.24 6.01
C GLY A 204 -9.81 1.64 7.33
N ALA A 205 -8.87 2.33 8.02
CA ALA A 205 -8.40 1.92 9.33
C ALA A 205 -9.52 1.69 10.36
N TRP A 206 -10.60 2.47 10.30
CA TRP A 206 -11.76 2.27 11.17
C TRP A 206 -12.44 0.91 10.96
N LEU A 207 -12.49 0.41 9.72
CA LEU A 207 -13.08 -0.90 9.41
C LEU A 207 -12.12 -2.03 9.77
N THR A 208 -10.84 -1.88 9.50
CA THR A 208 -9.83 -2.90 9.80
C THR A 208 -9.58 -3.02 11.31
N LEU A 209 -9.42 -1.90 12.02
CA LEU A 209 -9.27 -1.87 13.48
C LEU A 209 -10.49 -2.45 14.20
N GLY A 210 -11.71 -2.17 13.70
CA GLY A 210 -12.94 -2.72 14.21
C GLY A 210 -13.23 -4.16 13.76
N GLU A 211 -12.28 -4.83 13.12
CA GLU A 211 -12.40 -6.19 12.57
C GLU A 211 -13.69 -6.40 11.76
N ARG A 212 -14.03 -5.42 10.91
CA ARG A 212 -15.20 -5.47 10.01
C ARG A 212 -14.82 -5.86 8.59
N ALA A 213 -13.58 -5.59 8.19
CA ALA A 213 -13.01 -5.91 6.90
C ALA A 213 -11.50 -6.16 7.01
N MET A 214 -10.92 -6.79 6.00
CA MET A 214 -9.46 -7.00 5.85
C MET A 214 -9.00 -6.32 4.57
N LEU A 215 -7.81 -5.70 4.61
CA LEU A 215 -7.23 -4.99 3.47
C LEU A 215 -7.02 -5.91 2.27
N GLY A 216 -6.43 -7.07 2.51
CA GLY A 216 -5.90 -7.94 1.47
C GLY A 216 -4.62 -7.40 0.85
N ASP A 217 -4.02 -8.19 -0.02
CA ASP A 217 -2.84 -7.81 -0.77
C ASP A 217 -3.09 -6.58 -1.67
N THR A 218 -4.33 -6.42 -2.15
CA THR A 218 -4.76 -5.21 -2.87
C THR A 218 -4.52 -3.94 -2.04
N GLY A 219 -4.98 -3.94 -0.79
CA GLY A 219 -4.92 -2.75 0.06
C GLY A 219 -3.56 -2.51 0.67
N SER A 220 -2.92 -3.55 1.22
CA SER A 220 -1.61 -3.44 1.85
C SER A 220 -0.51 -3.02 0.86
N ASN A 221 -0.53 -3.58 -0.36
CA ASN A 221 0.40 -3.17 -1.42
C ASN A 221 0.12 -1.76 -1.93
N LEU A 222 -1.15 -1.34 -2.10
CA LEU A 222 -1.49 0.04 -2.47
C LEU A 222 -0.98 1.03 -1.42
N ILE A 223 -1.20 0.75 -0.14
CA ILE A 223 -0.71 1.59 0.97
C ILE A 223 0.82 1.63 0.97
N GLY A 224 1.49 0.50 0.74
CA GLY A 224 2.93 0.44 0.59
C GLY A 224 3.46 1.21 -0.63
N ALA A 225 2.73 1.20 -1.74
CA ALA A 225 3.05 2.01 -2.91
C ALA A 225 2.95 3.52 -2.61
N ILE A 226 1.92 3.96 -1.87
CA ILE A 226 1.79 5.34 -1.38
C ILE A 226 3.01 5.72 -0.53
N ALA A 227 3.37 4.87 0.44
CA ALA A 227 4.52 5.07 1.30
C ALA A 227 5.84 5.17 0.52
N GLY A 228 6.06 4.28 -0.45
CA GLY A 228 7.25 4.28 -1.30
C GLY A 228 7.36 5.54 -2.16
N VAL A 229 6.25 5.98 -2.77
CA VAL A 229 6.23 7.23 -3.54
C VAL A 229 6.51 8.44 -2.64
N TRP A 230 5.97 8.49 -1.43
CA TRP A 230 6.27 9.55 -0.46
C TRP A 230 7.77 9.61 -0.14
N LEU A 231 8.43 8.47 0.10
CA LEU A 231 9.87 8.42 0.32
C LEU A 231 10.66 8.96 -0.86
N LEU A 232 10.26 8.61 -2.10
CA LEU A 232 10.94 9.10 -3.31
C LEU A 232 10.71 10.58 -3.60
N THR A 233 9.58 11.13 -3.19
CA THR A 233 9.23 12.52 -3.54
C THR A 233 9.62 13.53 -2.48
N VAL A 234 9.64 13.12 -1.21
CA VAL A 234 9.91 14.02 -0.08
C VAL A 234 11.37 14.00 0.35
N LEU A 235 12.02 12.84 0.28
CA LEU A 235 13.41 12.71 0.75
C LEU A 235 14.41 13.16 -0.30
N SER A 236 15.51 13.77 0.15
CA SER A 236 16.70 14.03 -0.68
C SER A 236 17.30 12.71 -1.17
N GLN A 237 18.10 12.75 -2.25
CA GLN A 237 18.70 11.53 -2.80
C GLN A 237 19.56 10.75 -1.78
N ASP A 238 20.25 11.43 -0.87
CA ASP A 238 21.05 10.76 0.17
C ASP A 238 20.17 10.17 1.26
N ALA A 239 19.10 10.88 1.67
CA ALA A 239 18.14 10.34 2.61
C ALA A 239 17.38 9.12 2.07
N ARG A 240 17.15 9.04 0.74
CA ARG A 240 16.58 7.84 0.11
C ARG A 240 17.48 6.61 0.26
N LEU A 241 18.82 6.77 0.18
CA LEU A 241 19.74 5.65 0.43
C LEU A 241 19.70 5.16 1.88
N ILE A 242 19.56 6.08 2.83
CA ILE A 242 19.38 5.71 4.24
C ILE A 242 18.04 4.98 4.41
N ALA A 243 16.96 5.51 3.83
CA ALA A 243 15.65 4.87 3.83
C ALA A 243 15.70 3.47 3.20
N LEU A 244 16.42 3.32 2.07
CA LEU A 244 16.63 2.02 1.42
C LEU A 244 17.32 1.03 2.36
N GLY A 245 18.38 1.44 3.06
CA GLY A 245 19.06 0.60 4.05
C GLY A 245 18.11 0.14 5.16
N ILE A 246 17.32 1.06 5.71
CA ILE A 246 16.34 0.75 6.75
C ILE A 246 15.26 -0.22 6.23
N VAL A 247 14.65 0.08 5.08
CA VAL A 247 13.59 -0.76 4.48
C VAL A 247 14.12 -2.15 4.13
N LEU A 248 15.35 -2.24 3.61
CA LEU A 248 16.00 -3.52 3.30
C LEU A 248 16.19 -4.37 4.57
N VAL A 249 16.73 -3.78 5.64
CA VAL A 249 16.93 -4.48 6.92
C VAL A 249 15.59 -4.95 7.48
N LEU A 250 14.56 -4.09 7.47
CA LEU A 250 13.23 -4.46 7.98
C LEU A 250 12.57 -5.54 7.12
N THR A 251 12.72 -5.49 5.80
CA THR A 251 12.18 -6.51 4.89
C THR A 251 12.86 -7.86 5.12
N VAL A 252 14.20 -7.89 5.14
CA VAL A 252 14.96 -9.12 5.40
C VAL A 252 14.62 -9.67 6.80
N TYR A 253 14.50 -8.80 7.79
CA TYR A 253 14.07 -9.20 9.12
C TYR A 253 12.68 -9.83 9.11
N GLY A 254 11.71 -9.22 8.41
CA GLY A 254 10.34 -9.72 8.30
C GLY A 254 10.23 -11.08 7.59
N GLU A 255 11.11 -11.33 6.62
CA GLU A 255 11.19 -12.64 5.93
C GLU A 255 11.82 -13.74 6.81
N LEU A 256 12.78 -13.38 7.64
CA LEU A 256 13.52 -14.34 8.49
C LEU A 256 12.89 -14.54 9.86
N ARG A 257 12.16 -13.57 10.37
CA ARG A 257 11.60 -13.53 11.72
C ARG A 257 10.15 -13.05 11.70
N SER A 258 9.37 -13.49 12.66
CA SER A 258 7.99 -13.00 12.82
C SER A 258 7.98 -11.57 13.35
N ILE A 259 7.57 -10.61 12.50
CA ILE A 259 7.33 -9.21 12.88
C ILE A 259 6.34 -9.14 14.05
N SER A 260 5.25 -9.92 13.98
CA SER A 260 4.24 -9.94 15.07
C SER A 260 4.82 -10.38 16.40
N ALA A 261 5.63 -11.43 16.43
CA ALA A 261 6.27 -11.87 17.67
C ALA A 261 7.25 -10.83 18.24
N THR A 262 7.92 -10.07 17.37
CA THR A 262 8.80 -8.98 17.81
C THR A 262 8.03 -7.81 18.38
N ILE A 263 6.95 -7.39 17.72
CA ILE A 263 6.08 -6.31 18.21
C ILE A 263 5.48 -6.69 19.58
N GLU A 264 5.04 -7.94 19.75
CA GLU A 264 4.48 -8.43 21.03
C GLU A 264 5.49 -8.43 22.17
N ARG A 265 6.79 -8.63 21.87
CA ARG A 265 7.88 -8.64 22.89
C ARG A 265 8.34 -7.25 23.31
N VAL A 266 8.18 -6.24 22.44
CA VAL A 266 8.67 -4.88 22.70
C VAL A 266 7.52 -4.02 23.20
N PRO A 267 7.47 -3.63 24.51
CA PRO A 267 6.30 -2.98 25.10
C PRO A 267 5.81 -1.72 24.37
N PRO A 268 6.66 -0.77 23.96
CA PRO A 268 6.21 0.40 23.20
C PRO A 268 5.55 0.04 21.86
N LEU A 269 6.12 -0.94 21.14
CA LEU A 269 5.57 -1.39 19.85
C LEU A 269 4.24 -2.12 20.06
N ARG A 270 4.14 -2.97 21.10
CA ARG A 270 2.90 -3.65 21.47
C ARG A 270 1.80 -2.66 21.83
N TRP A 271 2.12 -1.63 22.61
CA TRP A 271 1.16 -0.57 22.95
C TRP A 271 0.66 0.14 21.69
N LEU A 272 1.57 0.61 20.85
CA LEU A 272 1.21 1.27 19.57
C LEU A 272 0.38 0.36 18.68
N ASP A 273 0.75 -0.91 18.58
CA ASP A 273 0.05 -1.90 17.76
C ASP A 273 -1.37 -2.16 18.27
N SER A 274 -1.60 -2.10 19.60
CA SER A 274 -2.92 -2.34 20.21
C SER A 274 -3.89 -1.16 20.14
N ILE A 275 -3.41 0.07 19.91
CA ILE A 275 -4.28 1.26 19.86
C ILE A 275 -5.41 1.09 18.85
N GLY A 276 -6.66 1.30 19.30
CA GLY A 276 -7.86 1.30 18.46
C GLY A 276 -8.31 -0.07 17.95
N ARG A 277 -7.68 -1.17 18.36
CA ARG A 277 -8.18 -2.52 18.06
C ARG A 277 -9.38 -2.89 18.94
N ALA A 278 -10.34 -3.60 18.32
CA ALA A 278 -11.49 -4.19 19.02
C ALA A 278 -11.08 -5.36 19.91
#